data_267529558456335f4e44fecb2692f63b
#
_entry.id   267529558456335f4e44fecb2692f63b
#
_cell.length_a   1.000
_cell.length_b   1.000
_cell.length_c   1.000
_cell.angle_alpha   90.00
_cell.angle_beta   90.00
_cell.angle_gamma   90.00
#
_symmetry.space_group_name_H-M   'P 1'
#
loop_
_entity.id
_entity.type
_entity.pdbx_description
1 polymer ?
#
loop_
_entity_poly.entity_id
_entity_poly.type
_entity_poly.pdbx_seq_one_letter_code
_entity_poly.pdbx_strand_id
1 'polypeptide(L)'
;EAMHRNIAGLAPIIGEGRKGRTRGITGFVYRSIRLASRLTGMGTRALLRSVRPLLGESEAGHAVSRRREAVVAALNGVFGDHLAASNNTLAIRMQMRAGGRPIPVERQALRRHVASPSPPLVLLHGLCMNDLQWRRDGHDHGTALARDLGYTQLWLHYNTGKHIYQNGREFAHLMERLVREWPEPVQEVAMIGHSMGGLVARSACHYAVEAGHTWPERLKTLVFLGTPHHGAPLERAGQWVDRLLVKS
;
A
#
# COMPACT_ATOMS: atom_id res chain seq x y z
N GLU A 1 12.71 -9.07 -12.94
CA GLU A 1 13.26 -7.93 -13.73
C GLU A 1 13.40 -8.27 -15.21
N ALA A 2 13.98 -9.43 -15.57
CA ALA A 2 14.11 -9.89 -16.95
C ALA A 2 12.75 -10.05 -17.64
N MET A 3 11.77 -10.63 -16.98
CA MET A 3 10.42 -10.83 -17.51
C MET A 3 9.68 -9.50 -17.74
N HIS A 4 9.81 -8.52 -16.84
CA HIS A 4 9.25 -7.17 -17.03
C HIS A 4 9.91 -6.41 -18.17
N ARG A 5 11.20 -6.61 -18.41
CA ARG A 5 11.89 -6.03 -19.57
C ARG A 5 11.38 -6.56 -20.89
N ASN A 6 11.10 -7.86 -20.97
CA ASN A 6 10.54 -8.49 -22.18
C ASN A 6 9.11 -8.01 -22.47
N ILE A 7 8.28 -7.86 -21.43
CA ILE A 7 6.91 -7.35 -21.60
C ILE A 7 6.91 -5.86 -21.98
N ALA A 8 7.79 -5.05 -21.39
CA ALA A 8 7.95 -3.63 -21.74
C ALA A 8 8.52 -3.40 -23.15
N GLY A 9 9.27 -4.37 -23.69
CA GLY A 9 9.78 -4.33 -25.07
C GLY A 9 8.77 -4.71 -26.14
N LEU A 10 7.64 -5.32 -25.77
CA LEU A 10 6.59 -5.76 -26.70
C LEU A 10 5.47 -4.71 -26.90
N ALA A 11 5.43 -3.65 -26.11
CA ALA A 11 4.39 -2.62 -26.20
C ALA A 11 4.97 -1.26 -26.62
N PRO A 12 4.66 -0.72 -27.80
CA PRO A 12 5.13 0.60 -28.23
C PRO A 12 4.54 1.78 -27.45
N ILE A 13 3.71 1.51 -26.44
CA ILE A 13 2.99 2.52 -25.62
C ILE A 13 3.73 2.87 -24.31
N ILE A 14 4.75 2.11 -23.92
CA ILE A 14 5.47 2.34 -22.67
C ILE A 14 6.96 2.60 -22.97
N GLY A 15 7.27 3.80 -23.47
CA GLY A 15 8.59 4.39 -23.65
C GLY A 15 9.81 3.45 -23.73
N GLU A 16 10.71 3.69 -24.68
CA GLU A 16 11.93 2.93 -24.98
C GLU A 16 12.70 2.48 -23.72
N GLY A 17 12.80 1.17 -23.54
CA GLY A 17 13.60 0.52 -22.52
C GLY A 17 15.09 0.66 -22.78
N ARG A 18 15.73 1.72 -22.28
CA ARG A 18 17.19 1.85 -22.28
C ARG A 18 17.82 0.73 -21.45
N LYS A 19 18.88 0.12 -21.96
CA LYS A 19 19.76 -0.88 -21.29
C LYS A 19 20.09 -0.44 -19.86
N GLY A 20 19.54 -1.11 -18.83
CA GLY A 20 19.81 -0.81 -17.45
C GLY A 20 18.56 -0.96 -16.56
N ARG A 21 18.61 -0.80 -15.33
CA ARG A 21 17.62 -1.00 -14.28
C ARG A 21 16.25 -0.38 -14.58
N THR A 22 15.16 -1.09 -14.26
CA THR A 22 13.79 -0.58 -14.31
C THR A 22 13.66 0.71 -13.48
N ARG A 23 13.06 1.76 -14.07
CA ARG A 23 12.83 3.08 -13.43
C ARG A 23 11.38 3.17 -12.93
N GLY A 24 11.11 4.11 -12.03
CA GLY A 24 9.78 4.37 -11.47
C GLY A 24 9.35 3.40 -10.39
N ILE A 25 8.04 3.15 -10.26
CA ILE A 25 7.45 2.31 -9.20
C ILE A 25 8.03 0.88 -9.24
N THR A 26 8.11 0.27 -10.42
CA THR A 26 8.69 -1.06 -10.61
C THR A 26 10.15 -1.11 -10.18
N GLY A 27 10.95 -0.11 -10.56
CA GLY A 27 12.35 -0.02 -10.13
C GLY A 27 12.52 0.23 -8.63
N PHE A 28 11.57 0.93 -8.01
CA PHE A 28 11.54 1.12 -6.57
C PHE A 28 11.20 -0.18 -5.83
N VAL A 29 10.15 -0.90 -6.27
CA VAL A 29 9.76 -2.19 -5.70
C VAL A 29 10.92 -3.19 -5.77
N TYR A 30 11.59 -3.33 -6.93
CA TYR A 30 12.76 -4.21 -7.03
C TYR A 30 13.96 -3.75 -6.20
N ARG A 31 14.16 -2.45 -6.00
CA ARG A 31 15.16 -1.92 -5.08
C ARG A 31 14.82 -2.20 -3.63
N SER A 32 13.56 -2.04 -3.25
CA SER A 32 13.07 -2.34 -1.90
C SER A 32 13.20 -3.83 -1.59
N ILE A 33 12.80 -4.71 -2.51
CA ILE A 33 12.96 -6.17 -2.37
C ILE A 33 14.44 -6.55 -2.27
N ARG A 34 15.32 -5.99 -3.12
CA ARG A 34 16.77 -6.24 -3.02
C ARG A 34 17.40 -5.68 -1.75
N LEU A 35 16.94 -4.53 -1.30
CA LEU A 35 17.35 -3.97 0.00
C LEU A 35 16.88 -4.89 1.12
N ALA A 36 15.63 -5.30 1.11
CA ALA A 36 15.06 -6.26 2.04
C ALA A 36 15.90 -7.55 2.12
N SER A 37 16.18 -8.17 0.97
CA SER A 37 16.97 -9.40 0.89
C SER A 37 18.43 -9.24 1.37
N ARG A 38 19.03 -8.05 1.22
CA ARG A 38 20.36 -7.74 1.77
C ARG A 38 20.32 -7.49 3.28
N LEU A 39 19.22 -6.98 3.78
CA LEU A 39 19.06 -6.59 5.17
C LEU A 39 18.70 -7.77 6.08
N THR A 40 18.10 -8.84 5.55
CA THR A 40 17.87 -10.10 6.29
C THR A 40 19.18 -10.76 6.71
N GLY A 41 20.31 -10.48 6.02
CA GLY A 41 21.64 -10.91 6.43
C GLY A 41 22.34 -10.02 7.48
N MET A 42 21.82 -8.82 7.73
CA MET A 42 22.33 -7.88 8.73
C MET A 42 21.40 -7.88 9.94
N GLY A 43 21.90 -8.11 11.13
CA GLY A 43 21.06 -8.10 12.33
C GLY A 43 20.19 -6.82 12.43
N THR A 44 18.93 -6.98 12.79
CA THR A 44 17.90 -5.92 12.85
C THR A 44 18.36 -4.65 13.58
N ARG A 45 19.20 -4.82 14.62
CA ARG A 45 19.78 -3.71 15.40
C ARG A 45 20.80 -2.88 14.61
N ALA A 46 21.64 -3.52 13.81
CA ALA A 46 22.64 -2.81 12.97
C ALA A 46 21.95 -2.01 11.87
N LEU A 47 20.90 -2.57 11.29
CA LEU A 47 20.07 -1.89 10.29
C LEU A 47 19.36 -0.66 10.85
N LEU A 48 18.69 -0.78 12.00
CA LEU A 48 17.99 0.34 12.64
C LEU A 48 18.98 1.47 13.00
N ARG A 49 20.21 1.12 13.39
CA ARG A 49 21.27 2.12 13.63
C ARG A 49 21.72 2.83 12.34
N SER A 50 21.87 2.11 11.23
CA SER A 50 22.29 2.69 9.94
C SER A 50 21.22 3.59 9.29
N VAL A 51 19.94 3.35 9.61
CA VAL A 51 18.80 4.15 9.10
C VAL A 51 18.50 5.34 10.02
N ARG A 52 18.91 5.32 11.28
CA ARG A 52 18.69 6.38 12.26
C ARG A 52 19.04 7.80 11.76
N PRO A 53 20.15 8.06 11.06
CA PRO A 53 20.46 9.38 10.52
C PRO A 53 19.49 9.84 9.43
N LEU A 54 18.85 8.89 8.69
CA LEU A 54 17.85 9.18 7.67
C LEU A 54 16.45 9.46 8.28
N LEU A 55 16.26 9.08 9.55
CA LEU A 55 15.05 9.29 10.33
C LEU A 55 15.15 10.51 11.25
N GLY A 56 16.33 11.17 11.32
CA GLY A 56 16.59 12.34 12.14
C GLY A 56 15.57 13.45 11.89
N GLU A 57 15.14 14.10 12.95
CA GLU A 57 14.19 15.20 12.97
C GLU A 57 14.70 16.33 12.07
N SER A 58 14.04 16.55 10.95
CA SER A 58 14.19 17.80 10.23
C SER A 58 13.26 18.81 10.90
N GLU A 59 13.81 19.75 11.62
CA GLU A 59 13.12 20.91 12.22
C GLU A 59 12.52 21.87 11.18
N ALA A 60 12.59 21.54 9.90
CA ALA A 60 11.96 22.32 8.84
C ALA A 60 10.53 21.84 8.62
N GLY A 61 9.57 22.63 9.10
CA GLY A 61 8.15 22.38 9.00
C GLY A 61 7.66 22.00 7.60
N HIS A 62 6.70 21.08 7.55
CA HIS A 62 5.72 20.79 6.50
C HIS A 62 6.06 19.92 5.29
N ALA A 63 7.27 19.52 5.03
CA ALA A 63 7.52 18.43 4.10
C ALA A 63 7.96 17.21 4.90
N VAL A 64 7.00 16.37 5.32
CA VAL A 64 7.34 14.97 5.65
C VAL A 64 8.18 14.49 4.48
N SER A 65 9.47 14.30 4.69
CA SER A 65 10.37 14.03 3.59
C SER A 65 9.87 12.76 2.89
N ARG A 66 9.44 12.85 1.63
CA ARG A 66 9.01 11.70 0.82
C ARG A 66 10.02 10.57 0.91
N ARG A 67 11.28 10.91 1.11
CA ARG A 67 12.39 9.99 1.32
C ARG A 67 12.27 9.24 2.64
N ARG A 68 11.92 9.94 3.74
CA ARG A 68 11.69 9.33 5.06
C ARG A 68 10.51 8.37 5.02
N GLU A 69 9.38 8.79 4.45
CA GLU A 69 8.18 7.96 4.27
C GLU A 69 8.50 6.70 3.44
N ALA A 70 9.28 6.82 2.37
CA ALA A 70 9.68 5.69 1.54
C ALA A 70 10.59 4.70 2.29
N VAL A 71 11.50 5.20 3.14
CA VAL A 71 12.36 4.37 3.98
C VAL A 71 11.53 3.64 5.04
N VAL A 72 10.61 4.35 5.72
CA VAL A 72 9.73 3.73 6.72
C VAL A 72 8.83 2.68 6.08
N ALA A 73 8.28 2.93 4.89
CA ALA A 73 7.47 1.96 4.15
C ALA A 73 8.29 0.72 3.77
N ALA A 74 9.53 0.88 3.33
CA ALA A 74 10.43 -0.23 3.02
C ALA A 74 10.78 -1.06 4.26
N LEU A 75 11.07 -0.41 5.39
CA LEU A 75 11.31 -1.07 6.68
C LEU A 75 10.09 -1.87 7.15
N ASN A 76 8.89 -1.28 7.04
CA ASN A 76 7.67 -1.98 7.38
C ASN A 76 7.38 -3.15 6.43
N GLY A 77 7.72 -3.04 5.16
CA GLY A 77 7.55 -4.15 4.23
C GLY A 77 8.40 -5.39 4.56
N VAL A 78 9.51 -5.20 5.29
CA VAL A 78 10.46 -6.28 5.64
C VAL A 78 10.30 -6.75 7.08
N PHE A 79 10.08 -5.82 8.01
CA PHE A 79 10.10 -6.06 9.45
C PHE A 79 8.80 -5.62 10.12
N GLY A 80 7.75 -5.39 9.34
CA GLY A 80 6.54 -4.75 9.83
C GLY A 80 5.79 -5.54 10.89
N ASP A 81 5.80 -6.86 10.80
CA ASP A 81 5.28 -7.77 11.82
C ASP A 81 6.06 -7.64 13.14
N HIS A 82 7.38 -7.69 13.07
CA HIS A 82 8.26 -7.50 14.23
C HIS A 82 8.13 -6.09 14.84
N LEU A 83 8.10 -5.05 13.99
CA LEU A 83 7.91 -3.67 14.45
C LEU A 83 6.56 -3.50 15.16
N ALA A 84 5.49 -4.11 14.63
CA ALA A 84 4.18 -4.07 15.25
C ALA A 84 4.14 -4.85 16.57
N ALA A 85 4.71 -6.07 16.61
CA ALA A 85 4.75 -6.91 17.81
C ALA A 85 5.57 -6.28 18.95
N SER A 86 6.64 -5.53 18.61
CA SER A 86 7.48 -4.83 19.59
C SER A 86 6.99 -3.41 19.95
N ASN A 87 5.82 -2.99 19.48
CA ASN A 87 5.28 -1.63 19.65
C ASN A 87 6.28 -0.53 19.24
N ASN A 88 7.07 -0.79 18.20
CA ASN A 88 8.07 0.14 17.72
C ASN A 88 7.41 1.38 17.10
N THR A 89 7.94 2.57 17.36
CA THR A 89 7.42 3.84 16.83
C THR A 89 7.49 3.95 15.30
N LEU A 90 8.31 3.12 14.64
CA LEU A 90 8.38 3.03 13.18
C LEU A 90 7.30 2.09 12.59
N ALA A 91 6.56 1.36 13.42
CA ALA A 91 5.46 0.54 12.95
C ALA A 91 4.34 1.41 12.37
N ILE A 92 4.03 1.23 11.09
CA ILE A 92 2.94 1.95 10.43
C ILE A 92 1.61 1.43 11.00
N ARG A 93 0.78 2.36 11.49
CA ARG A 93 -0.60 2.09 11.84
C ARG A 93 -1.50 2.31 10.64
N MET A 94 -2.51 1.45 10.51
CA MET A 94 -3.47 1.59 9.42
C MET A 94 -4.31 2.85 9.58
N GLN A 95 -4.39 3.65 8.52
CA GLN A 95 -5.15 4.91 8.51
C GLN A 95 -5.51 5.33 7.10
N MET A 96 -6.57 6.12 6.96
CA MET A 96 -6.87 6.84 5.73
C MET A 96 -6.02 8.10 5.64
N ARG A 97 -5.57 8.40 4.43
CA ARG A 97 -4.79 9.62 4.12
C ARG A 97 -5.36 10.35 2.90
N ALA A 98 -5.11 11.67 2.84
CA ALA A 98 -5.24 12.46 1.63
C ALA A 98 -4.05 13.41 1.53
N GLY A 99 -3.43 13.47 0.34
CA GLY A 99 -2.25 14.29 0.11
C GLY A 99 -1.07 13.99 1.04
N GLY A 100 -0.94 12.72 1.51
CA GLY A 100 0.09 12.29 2.45
C GLY A 100 -0.20 12.62 3.93
N ARG A 101 -1.36 13.21 4.24
CA ARG A 101 -1.77 13.56 5.60
C ARG A 101 -2.84 12.60 6.12
N PRO A 102 -2.74 12.14 7.39
CA PRO A 102 -3.78 11.34 8.00
C PRO A 102 -5.12 12.09 8.04
N ILE A 103 -6.19 11.36 7.77
CA ILE A 103 -7.56 11.84 7.95
C ILE A 103 -8.23 10.96 9.00
N PRO A 104 -8.62 11.49 10.15
CA PRO A 104 -9.44 10.76 11.10
C PRO A 104 -10.74 10.31 10.47
N VAL A 105 -11.09 9.03 10.64
CA VAL A 105 -12.36 8.49 10.15
C VAL A 105 -13.45 8.82 11.16
N GLU A 106 -13.79 10.10 11.18
CA GLU A 106 -14.82 10.74 12.01
C GLU A 106 -15.59 11.70 11.12
N ARG A 107 -16.91 11.77 11.30
CA ARG A 107 -17.81 12.56 10.44
C ARG A 107 -17.38 14.02 10.28
N GLN A 108 -16.95 14.68 11.36
CA GLN A 108 -16.53 16.06 11.30
C GLN A 108 -15.22 16.26 10.52
N ALA A 109 -14.26 15.33 10.64
CA ALA A 109 -13.00 15.40 9.90
C ALA A 109 -13.23 15.10 8.41
N LEU A 110 -14.07 14.10 8.11
CA LEU A 110 -14.44 13.76 6.73
C LEU A 110 -15.19 14.90 6.04
N ARG A 111 -16.11 15.61 6.72
CA ARG A 111 -16.81 16.80 6.16
C ARG A 111 -15.87 17.91 5.70
N ARG A 112 -14.72 18.07 6.35
CA ARG A 112 -13.71 19.06 5.91
C ARG A 112 -12.94 18.64 4.67
N HIS A 113 -12.91 17.33 4.41
CA HIS A 113 -12.18 16.74 3.29
C HIS A 113 -13.08 16.49 2.08
N VAL A 114 -14.32 16.10 2.31
CA VAL A 114 -15.32 15.85 1.27
C VAL A 114 -16.00 17.18 0.91
N ALA A 115 -15.57 17.77 -0.20
CA ALA A 115 -16.07 19.09 -0.62
C ALA A 115 -17.51 19.07 -1.20
N SER A 116 -18.01 17.90 -1.57
CA SER A 116 -19.33 17.70 -2.19
C SER A 116 -19.80 16.28 -1.84
N PRO A 117 -21.12 15.99 -1.82
CA PRO A 117 -21.59 14.62 -1.70
C PRO A 117 -21.05 13.80 -2.89
N SER A 118 -20.06 12.99 -2.62
CA SER A 118 -19.39 12.14 -3.60
C SER A 118 -19.00 10.81 -2.96
N PRO A 119 -19.10 9.70 -3.69
CA PRO A 119 -18.76 8.38 -3.15
C PRO A 119 -17.26 8.26 -2.87
N PRO A 120 -16.86 7.43 -1.89
CA PRO A 120 -15.45 7.21 -1.59
C PRO A 120 -14.78 6.32 -2.64
N LEU A 121 -13.59 6.74 -3.08
CA LEU A 121 -12.62 5.93 -3.84
C LEU A 121 -11.41 5.66 -2.96
N VAL A 122 -11.14 4.40 -2.64
CA VAL A 122 -10.00 4.01 -1.79
C VAL A 122 -8.91 3.35 -2.60
N LEU A 123 -7.69 3.89 -2.51
CA LEU A 123 -6.51 3.38 -3.20
C LEU A 123 -5.57 2.67 -2.23
N LEU A 124 -5.23 1.40 -2.52
CA LEU A 124 -4.37 0.54 -1.71
C LEU A 124 -3.04 0.30 -2.42
N HIS A 125 -1.94 0.69 -1.79
CA HIS A 125 -0.58 0.51 -2.34
C HIS A 125 -0.05 -0.92 -2.18
N GLY A 126 1.06 -1.23 -2.86
CA GLY A 126 1.73 -2.53 -2.81
C GLY A 126 2.75 -2.67 -1.67
N LEU A 127 3.40 -3.85 -1.64
CA LEU A 127 4.46 -4.20 -0.68
C LEU A 127 5.61 -3.18 -0.73
N CYS A 128 6.13 -2.78 0.44
CA CYS A 128 7.21 -1.80 0.60
C CYS A 128 6.92 -0.42 0.02
N MET A 129 5.64 -0.11 -0.24
CA MET A 129 5.17 1.16 -0.78
C MET A 129 4.40 1.97 0.27
N ASN A 130 4.05 3.20 -0.11
CA ASN A 130 3.13 4.07 0.63
C ASN A 130 2.19 4.82 -0.32
N ASP A 131 1.28 5.60 0.25
CA ASP A 131 0.28 6.39 -0.47
C ASP A 131 0.89 7.45 -1.41
N LEU A 132 2.04 8.02 -1.08
CA LEU A 132 2.68 9.08 -1.90
C LEU A 132 3.19 8.58 -3.25
N GLN A 133 3.33 7.26 -3.42
CA GLN A 133 3.85 6.67 -4.66
C GLN A 133 2.78 6.47 -5.76
N TRP A 134 1.52 6.75 -5.45
CA TRP A 134 0.47 6.86 -6.44
C TRP A 134 0.64 8.08 -7.35
N ARG A 135 1.37 9.10 -6.87
CA ARG A 135 1.72 10.28 -7.65
C ARG A 135 3.04 10.07 -8.40
N ARG A 136 2.99 10.18 -9.72
CA ARG A 136 4.16 10.05 -10.59
C ARG A 136 4.12 11.10 -11.70
N ASP A 137 5.24 11.80 -11.92
CA ASP A 137 5.41 12.77 -13.01
C ASP A 137 4.27 13.80 -13.11
N GLY A 138 3.78 14.26 -11.95
CA GLY A 138 2.64 15.19 -11.86
C GLY A 138 1.26 14.55 -11.98
N HIS A 139 1.17 13.29 -12.33
CA HIS A 139 -0.09 12.53 -12.43
C HIS A 139 -0.37 11.73 -11.15
N ASP A 140 -1.65 11.70 -10.75
CA ASP A 140 -2.18 10.91 -9.64
C ASP A 140 -3.51 10.30 -10.07
N HIS A 141 -3.57 8.96 -10.09
CA HIS A 141 -4.77 8.23 -10.55
C HIS A 141 -6.00 8.54 -9.71
N GLY A 142 -5.84 8.66 -8.38
CA GLY A 142 -6.95 8.98 -7.50
C GLY A 142 -7.53 10.36 -7.79
N THR A 143 -6.65 11.36 -7.96
CA THR A 143 -7.06 12.73 -8.30
C THR A 143 -7.71 12.82 -9.67
N ALA A 144 -7.19 12.08 -10.67
CA ALA A 144 -7.77 12.04 -12.01
C ALA A 144 -9.19 11.45 -11.99
N LEU A 145 -9.36 10.27 -11.34
CA LEU A 145 -10.66 9.61 -11.24
C LEU A 145 -11.67 10.40 -10.41
N ALA A 146 -11.21 11.07 -9.33
CA ALA A 146 -12.06 11.95 -8.53
C ALA A 146 -12.62 13.09 -9.39
N ARG A 147 -11.77 13.72 -10.20
CA ARG A 147 -12.17 14.81 -11.11
C ARG A 147 -13.12 14.31 -12.21
N ASP A 148 -12.79 13.19 -12.83
CA ASP A 148 -13.46 12.72 -14.07
C ASP A 148 -14.77 11.95 -13.75
N LEU A 149 -14.87 11.31 -12.58
CA LEU A 149 -15.98 10.44 -12.20
C LEU A 149 -16.71 10.90 -10.91
N GLY A 150 -16.30 12.02 -10.31
CA GLY A 150 -16.97 12.59 -9.13
C GLY A 150 -16.76 11.83 -7.83
N TYR A 151 -15.67 11.06 -7.69
CA TYR A 151 -15.31 10.40 -6.43
C TYR A 151 -14.55 11.33 -5.47
N THR A 152 -14.63 11.02 -4.17
CA THR A 152 -13.67 11.53 -3.18
C THR A 152 -12.59 10.50 -2.94
N GLN A 153 -11.36 10.83 -3.30
CA GLN A 153 -10.23 9.94 -3.19
C GLN A 153 -9.64 9.90 -1.78
N LEU A 154 -9.37 8.71 -1.29
CA LEU A 154 -8.64 8.39 -0.06
C LEU A 154 -7.57 7.35 -0.35
N TRP A 155 -6.46 7.43 0.36
CA TRP A 155 -5.39 6.44 0.26
C TRP A 155 -5.27 5.68 1.57
N LEU A 156 -5.25 4.35 1.48
CA LEU A 156 -4.93 3.51 2.63
C LEU A 156 -3.42 3.52 2.86
N HIS A 157 -3.00 3.94 4.05
CA HIS A 157 -1.63 3.82 4.52
C HIS A 157 -1.58 2.72 5.58
N TYR A 158 -0.77 1.68 5.36
CA TYR A 158 -0.78 0.49 6.20
C TYR A 158 0.57 -0.22 6.23
N ASN A 159 0.77 -1.09 7.22
CA ASN A 159 1.96 -1.88 7.42
C ASN A 159 1.97 -3.08 6.48
N THR A 160 2.74 -3.00 5.40
CA THR A 160 2.80 -4.06 4.38
C THR A 160 3.58 -5.30 4.80
N GLY A 161 4.26 -5.32 5.96
CA GLY A 161 4.93 -6.49 6.50
C GLY A 161 4.05 -7.34 7.42
N LYS A 162 2.86 -6.86 7.79
CA LYS A 162 1.85 -7.70 8.46
C LYS A 162 1.26 -8.68 7.44
N HIS A 163 0.77 -9.81 7.95
CA HIS A 163 0.07 -10.78 7.09
C HIS A 163 -1.14 -10.15 6.38
N ILE A 164 -1.43 -10.63 5.17
CA ILE A 164 -2.54 -10.13 4.36
C ILE A 164 -3.87 -10.25 5.11
N TYR A 165 -4.10 -11.35 5.83
CA TYR A 165 -5.33 -11.55 6.60
C TYR A 165 -5.48 -10.57 7.76
N GLN A 166 -4.37 -10.19 8.42
CA GLN A 166 -4.39 -9.19 9.50
C GLN A 166 -4.72 -7.81 8.95
N ASN A 167 -4.06 -7.40 7.85
CA ASN A 167 -4.37 -6.16 7.16
C ASN A 167 -5.80 -6.17 6.63
N GLY A 168 -6.27 -7.31 6.10
CA GLY A 168 -7.64 -7.45 5.62
C GLY A 168 -8.70 -7.24 6.70
N ARG A 169 -8.54 -7.86 7.87
CA ARG A 169 -9.45 -7.66 9.01
C ARG A 169 -9.46 -6.21 9.49
N GLU A 170 -8.28 -5.62 9.67
CA GLU A 170 -8.14 -4.23 10.11
C GLU A 170 -8.78 -3.27 9.10
N PHE A 171 -8.56 -3.52 7.81
CA PHE A 171 -9.15 -2.72 6.74
C PHE A 171 -10.67 -2.91 6.63
N ALA A 172 -11.19 -4.11 6.84
CA ALA A 172 -12.63 -4.37 6.87
C ALA A 172 -13.35 -3.51 7.92
N HIS A 173 -12.82 -3.46 9.14
CA HIS A 173 -13.34 -2.60 10.21
C HIS A 173 -13.18 -1.11 9.92
N LEU A 174 -12.05 -0.72 9.31
CA LEU A 174 -11.82 0.68 8.93
C LEU A 174 -12.81 1.14 7.87
N MET A 175 -13.14 0.28 6.89
CA MET A 175 -14.12 0.56 5.85
C MET A 175 -15.54 0.66 6.40
N GLU A 176 -15.95 -0.22 7.32
CA GLU A 176 -17.26 -0.12 7.97
C GLU A 176 -17.41 1.20 8.71
N ARG A 177 -16.37 1.60 9.44
CA ARG A 177 -16.35 2.90 10.10
C ARG A 177 -16.37 4.04 9.09
N LEU A 178 -15.61 3.95 7.98
CA LEU A 178 -15.58 4.97 6.94
C LEU A 178 -16.97 5.22 6.34
N VAL A 179 -17.67 4.15 5.97
CA VAL A 179 -19.01 4.25 5.38
C VAL A 179 -20.02 4.81 6.39
N ARG A 180 -19.96 4.41 7.65
CA ARG A 180 -20.83 4.92 8.72
C ARG A 180 -20.58 6.40 9.03
N GLU A 181 -19.33 6.83 9.04
CA GLU A 181 -18.93 8.20 9.38
C GLU A 181 -18.88 9.12 8.14
N TRP A 182 -19.16 8.60 6.94
CA TRP A 182 -19.20 9.42 5.73
C TRP A 182 -20.22 10.55 5.90
N PRO A 183 -19.93 11.76 5.41
CA PRO A 183 -20.82 12.91 5.61
C PRO A 183 -22.24 12.71 5.11
N GLU A 184 -22.38 12.07 3.97
CA GLU A 184 -23.64 11.73 3.33
C GLU A 184 -23.82 10.21 3.22
N PRO A 185 -25.05 9.69 3.09
CA PRO A 185 -25.28 8.25 2.91
C PRO A 185 -24.50 7.70 1.70
N VAL A 186 -23.61 6.74 1.95
CA VAL A 186 -22.80 6.13 0.89
C VAL A 186 -23.69 5.16 0.10
N GLN A 187 -23.84 5.43 -1.19
CA GLN A 187 -24.57 4.55 -2.12
C GLN A 187 -23.63 3.57 -2.82
N GLU A 188 -22.41 4.00 -3.07
CA GLU A 188 -21.39 3.17 -3.71
C GLU A 188 -19.99 3.45 -3.17
N VAL A 189 -19.13 2.43 -3.24
CA VAL A 189 -17.71 2.49 -2.91
C VAL A 189 -16.93 1.98 -4.12
N ALA A 190 -15.84 2.64 -4.45
CA ALA A 190 -14.85 2.11 -5.40
C ALA A 190 -13.50 1.89 -4.70
N MET A 191 -12.78 0.85 -5.12
CA MET A 191 -11.43 0.54 -4.62
C MET A 191 -10.48 0.24 -5.77
N ILE A 192 -9.22 0.64 -5.61
CA ILE A 192 -8.13 0.28 -6.52
C ILE A 192 -7.00 -0.31 -5.68
N GLY A 193 -6.70 -1.59 -5.90
CA GLY A 193 -5.60 -2.28 -5.23
C GLY A 193 -4.43 -2.53 -6.18
N HIS A 194 -3.26 -1.97 -5.87
CA HIS A 194 -2.03 -2.25 -6.60
C HIS A 194 -1.25 -3.39 -5.94
N SER A 195 -0.87 -4.41 -6.72
CA SER A 195 -0.05 -5.53 -6.26
C SER A 195 -0.63 -6.18 -4.99
N MET A 196 0.10 -6.23 -3.87
CA MET A 196 -0.36 -6.71 -2.56
C MET A 196 -1.63 -5.98 -2.06
N GLY A 197 -1.82 -4.71 -2.41
CA GLY A 197 -3.02 -3.95 -2.03
C GLY A 197 -4.32 -4.58 -2.52
N GLY A 198 -4.30 -5.22 -3.69
CA GLY A 198 -5.45 -5.97 -4.19
C GLY A 198 -5.73 -7.25 -3.38
N LEU A 199 -4.70 -7.91 -2.84
CA LEU A 199 -4.87 -9.05 -1.94
C LEU A 199 -5.48 -8.61 -0.61
N VAL A 200 -5.03 -7.47 -0.07
CA VAL A 200 -5.59 -6.88 1.15
C VAL A 200 -7.06 -6.49 0.94
N ALA A 201 -7.40 -5.87 -0.18
CA ALA A 201 -8.78 -5.52 -0.52
C ALA A 201 -9.70 -6.77 -0.59
N ARG A 202 -9.25 -7.84 -1.28
CA ARG A 202 -9.99 -9.12 -1.31
C ARG A 202 -10.17 -9.73 0.08
N SER A 203 -9.09 -9.74 0.86
CA SER A 203 -9.12 -10.24 2.24
C SER A 203 -10.10 -9.43 3.10
N ALA A 204 -10.13 -8.11 2.93
CA ALA A 204 -11.08 -7.24 3.63
C ALA A 204 -12.54 -7.54 3.26
N CYS A 205 -12.84 -7.77 1.98
CA CYS A 205 -14.18 -8.18 1.55
C CYS A 205 -14.61 -9.49 2.25
N HIS A 206 -13.72 -10.48 2.30
CA HIS A 206 -14.00 -11.76 2.97
C HIS A 206 -14.32 -11.55 4.46
N TYR A 207 -13.44 -10.88 5.19
CA TYR A 207 -13.63 -10.65 6.62
C TYR A 207 -14.77 -9.69 6.95
N ALA A 208 -15.12 -8.80 6.04
CA ALA A 208 -16.28 -7.93 6.20
C ALA A 208 -17.59 -8.73 6.14
N VAL A 209 -17.71 -9.66 5.19
CA VAL A 209 -18.87 -10.56 5.10
C VAL A 209 -18.95 -11.45 6.34
N GLU A 210 -17.84 -12.03 6.76
CA GLU A 210 -17.76 -12.87 7.96
C GLU A 210 -18.15 -12.10 9.24
N ALA A 211 -17.80 -10.82 9.33
CA ALA A 211 -18.13 -9.95 10.45
C ALA A 211 -19.52 -9.28 10.36
N GLY A 212 -20.27 -9.51 9.31
CA GLY A 212 -21.58 -8.89 9.10
C GLY A 212 -21.52 -7.38 8.81
N HIS A 213 -20.39 -6.89 8.26
CA HIS A 213 -20.29 -5.49 7.85
C HIS A 213 -21.15 -5.18 6.63
N THR A 214 -21.61 -3.93 6.53
CA THR A 214 -22.55 -3.50 5.50
C THR A 214 -21.89 -2.87 4.27
N TRP A 215 -20.64 -2.42 4.39
CA TRP A 215 -19.95 -1.76 3.27
C TRP A 215 -19.72 -2.65 2.04
N PRO A 216 -19.58 -4.00 2.12
CA PRO A 216 -19.44 -4.82 0.91
C PRO A 216 -20.62 -4.74 -0.05
N GLU A 217 -21.83 -4.54 0.47
CA GLU A 217 -23.03 -4.36 -0.35
C GLU A 217 -23.01 -3.09 -1.21
N ARG A 218 -22.19 -2.12 -0.79
CA ARG A 218 -21.98 -0.84 -1.49
C ARG A 218 -20.75 -0.85 -2.38
N LEU A 219 -19.94 -1.91 -2.34
CA LEU A 219 -18.75 -2.03 -3.17
C LEU A 219 -19.13 -2.31 -4.63
N LYS A 220 -19.17 -1.26 -5.44
CA LYS A 220 -19.55 -1.35 -6.85
C LYS A 220 -18.40 -1.70 -7.76
N THR A 221 -17.19 -1.23 -7.43
CA THR A 221 -16.02 -1.39 -8.29
C THR A 221 -14.79 -1.74 -7.47
N LEU A 222 -14.12 -2.81 -7.85
CA LEU A 222 -12.82 -3.20 -7.30
C LEU A 222 -11.85 -3.50 -8.45
N VAL A 223 -10.88 -2.60 -8.64
CA VAL A 223 -9.87 -2.71 -9.69
C VAL A 223 -8.57 -3.29 -9.12
N PHE A 224 -8.02 -4.26 -9.82
CA PHE A 224 -6.75 -4.89 -9.48
C PHE A 224 -5.66 -4.51 -10.47
N LEU A 225 -4.60 -3.86 -10.00
CA LEU A 225 -3.45 -3.48 -10.79
C LEU A 225 -2.27 -4.38 -10.46
N GLY A 226 -2.02 -5.39 -11.30
CA GLY A 226 -0.89 -6.32 -11.12
C GLY A 226 -0.96 -7.14 -9.81
N THR A 227 -2.15 -7.48 -9.33
CA THR A 227 -2.36 -8.25 -8.10
C THR A 227 -2.06 -9.73 -8.34
N PRO A 228 -1.15 -10.36 -7.55
CA PRO A 228 -0.78 -11.77 -7.72
C PRO A 228 -1.79 -12.69 -7.02
N HIS A 229 -2.99 -12.87 -7.60
CA HIS A 229 -4.07 -13.66 -7.00
C HIS A 229 -3.73 -15.14 -6.75
N HIS A 230 -2.75 -15.68 -7.45
CA HIS A 230 -2.29 -17.07 -7.34
C HIS A 230 -0.94 -17.21 -6.64
N GLY A 231 -0.51 -16.18 -5.89
CA GLY A 231 0.80 -16.07 -5.27
C GLY A 231 1.86 -15.54 -6.22
N ALA A 232 2.92 -14.95 -5.66
CA ALA A 232 4.04 -14.47 -6.45
C ALA A 232 4.94 -15.65 -6.87
N PRO A 233 5.47 -15.68 -8.10
CA PRO A 233 6.38 -16.76 -8.54
C PRO A 233 7.59 -16.97 -7.63
N LEU A 234 8.08 -15.90 -6.99
CA LEU A 234 9.20 -15.94 -6.03
C LEU A 234 8.82 -16.62 -4.69
N GLU A 235 7.58 -16.49 -4.22
CA GLU A 235 7.11 -17.21 -3.01
C GLU A 235 7.01 -18.70 -3.28
N ARG A 236 6.59 -19.09 -4.48
CA ARG A 236 6.57 -20.51 -4.91
C ARG A 236 7.98 -21.09 -4.98
N ALA A 237 8.96 -20.31 -5.46
CA ALA A 237 10.36 -20.74 -5.49
C ALA A 237 10.95 -20.87 -4.08
N GLY A 238 10.64 -19.94 -3.15
CA GLY A 238 11.06 -20.00 -1.75
C GLY A 238 10.49 -21.21 -1.01
N GLN A 239 9.21 -21.53 -1.19
CA GLN A 239 8.59 -22.72 -0.62
C GLN A 239 9.20 -24.05 -1.17
N TRP A 240 9.68 -24.03 -2.42
CA TRP A 240 10.40 -25.18 -3.00
C TRP A 240 11.76 -25.39 -2.32
N VAL A 241 12.48 -24.31 -2.06
CA VAL A 241 13.78 -24.36 -1.36
C VAL A 241 13.61 -24.82 0.09
N ASP A 242 12.61 -24.30 0.81
CA ASP A 242 12.30 -24.72 2.18
C ASP A 242 11.90 -26.21 2.24
N ARG A 243 11.11 -26.68 1.27
CA ARG A 243 10.75 -28.12 1.19
C ARG A 243 11.94 -29.04 0.87
N LEU A 244 12.95 -28.55 0.17
CA LEU A 244 14.17 -29.29 -0.11
C LEU A 244 15.12 -29.33 1.10
N LEU A 245 15.17 -28.22 1.88
CA LEU A 245 16.03 -28.12 3.06
C LEU A 245 15.47 -28.84 4.30
N VAL A 246 14.15 -29.01 4.39
CA VAL A 246 13.50 -29.74 5.50
C VAL A 246 13.55 -31.27 5.30
N LYS A 247 13.90 -31.76 4.10
CA LYS A 247 14.01 -33.21 3.78
C LYS A 247 15.46 -33.74 3.78
N SER A 248 16.43 -32.92 4.11
CA SER A 248 17.83 -33.29 4.34
C SER A 248 18.16 -33.18 5.83
#